data_c6bd4250aa4db3febd8bc77198300691
#
_entry.id   c6bd4250aa4db3febd8bc77198300691
#
_cell.length_a   1.000
_cell.length_b   1.000
_cell.length_c   1.000
_cell.angle_alpha   90.00
_cell.angle_beta   90.00
_cell.angle_gamma   90.00
#
_symmetry.space_group_name_H-M   'P 1'
#
loop_
_entity.id
_entity.type
_entity.pdbx_description
1 polymer ?
#
loop_
_entity_poly.entity_id
_entity_poly.type
_entity_poly.pdbx_seq_one_letter_code
_entity_poly.pdbx_strand_id
1 'polypeptide(L)'
;MPLLFSYGTLQQENVQMALFGRRLDGEKDELLGFEPSLIKIEDSQVVATSGKTDHVIVRFNGRNDSRVSGTVFEITEAELASADRYEVARYKRVTAMLASGKQAWVYVDAYLAP
;
A
#
# COMPACT_ATOMS: atom_id res chain seq x y z
N MET A 1 7.33 0.73 16.30
CA MET A 1 6.10 0.82 15.49
C MET A 1 6.40 0.41 14.06
N PRO A 2 5.55 -0.39 13.41
CA PRO A 2 5.80 -0.76 12.02
C PRO A 2 5.72 0.43 11.07
N LEU A 3 6.44 0.31 9.95
CA LEU A 3 6.34 1.24 8.85
C LEU A 3 5.53 0.61 7.73
N LEU A 4 4.60 1.38 7.16
CA LEU A 4 3.79 0.96 6.02
C LEU A 4 3.99 1.95 4.88
N PHE A 5 4.43 1.44 3.74
CA PHE A 5 4.51 2.22 2.50
C PHE A 5 3.25 2.02 1.68
N SER A 6 2.60 3.11 1.31
CA SER A 6 1.43 3.06 0.44
C SER A 6 1.67 3.87 -0.82
N TYR A 7 1.30 3.28 -1.94
CA TYR A 7 1.30 3.90 -3.26
C TYR A 7 -0.12 4.11 -3.79
N GLY A 8 -1.14 3.72 -3.04
CA GLY A 8 -2.53 3.70 -3.46
C GLY A 8 -3.48 4.39 -2.48
N THR A 9 -4.66 3.81 -2.32
CA THR A 9 -5.78 4.46 -1.61
C THR A 9 -5.55 4.65 -0.11
N LEU A 10 -4.63 3.90 0.51
CA LEU A 10 -4.27 4.15 1.92
C LEU A 10 -3.62 5.51 2.15
N GLN A 11 -3.22 6.21 1.09
CA GLN A 11 -2.75 7.60 1.17
C GLN A 11 -3.89 8.60 1.27
N GLN A 12 -5.13 8.20 0.98
CA GLN A 12 -6.29 9.09 1.02
C GLN A 12 -6.73 9.33 2.46
N GLU A 13 -6.98 10.59 2.80
CA GLU A 13 -7.43 10.96 4.14
C GLU A 13 -8.74 10.26 4.53
N ASN A 14 -9.71 10.19 3.61
CA ASN A 14 -10.99 9.52 3.88
C ASN A 14 -10.82 8.03 4.19
N VAL A 15 -9.89 7.36 3.52
CA VAL A 15 -9.59 5.95 3.80
C VAL A 15 -8.93 5.81 5.17
N GLN A 16 -7.97 6.66 5.48
CA GLN A 16 -7.29 6.66 6.77
C GLN A 16 -8.27 6.87 7.92
N MET A 17 -9.16 7.84 7.79
CA MET A 17 -10.18 8.11 8.81
C MET A 17 -11.13 6.93 8.99
N ALA A 18 -11.53 6.28 7.90
CA ALA A 18 -12.43 5.13 7.96
C ALA A 18 -11.78 3.92 8.63
N LEU A 19 -10.49 3.67 8.35
CA LEU A 19 -9.80 2.47 8.84
C LEU A 19 -9.14 2.66 10.20
N PHE A 20 -8.58 3.83 10.44
CA PHE A 20 -7.71 4.08 11.60
C PHE A 20 -8.29 5.10 12.57
N GLY A 21 -9.35 5.79 12.18
CA GLY A 21 -9.93 6.86 12.99
C GLY A 21 -9.04 8.09 13.14
N ARG A 22 -8.00 8.20 12.33
CA ARG A 22 -7.09 9.36 12.34
C ARG A 22 -6.43 9.51 10.99
N ARG A 23 -5.94 10.72 10.72
CA ARG A 23 -5.07 10.98 9.58
C ARG A 23 -3.64 10.61 9.97
N LEU A 24 -2.96 9.90 9.09
CA LEU A 24 -1.58 9.46 9.32
C LEU A 24 -0.61 10.55 8.87
N ASP A 25 0.46 10.71 9.63
CA ASP A 25 1.60 11.52 9.21
C ASP A 25 2.59 10.61 8.48
N GLY A 26 3.04 11.05 7.31
CA GLY A 26 3.95 10.26 6.51
C GLY A 26 4.95 11.10 5.75
N GLU A 27 5.90 10.43 5.14
CA GLU A 27 6.95 11.05 4.34
C GLU A 27 6.94 10.46 2.94
N LYS A 28 7.19 11.30 1.95
CA LYS A 28 7.35 10.84 0.57
C LYS A 28 8.54 9.91 0.46
N ASP A 29 8.35 8.81 -0.27
CA ASP A 29 9.41 7.83 -0.53
C ASP A 29 9.11 7.10 -1.84
N GLU A 30 9.98 6.18 -2.21
CA GLU A 30 9.82 5.38 -3.41
C GLU A 30 10.12 3.93 -3.13
N LEU A 31 9.30 3.03 -3.69
CA LEU A 31 9.49 1.59 -3.63
C LEU A 31 10.39 1.18 -4.78
N LEU A 32 11.46 0.45 -4.49
CA LEU A 32 12.45 0.02 -5.48
C LEU A 32 12.15 -1.39 -5.98
N GLY A 33 12.38 -1.60 -7.29
CA GLY A 33 12.31 -2.93 -7.88
C GLY A 33 10.91 -3.43 -8.19
N PHE A 34 9.93 -2.52 -8.24
CA PHE A 34 8.54 -2.83 -8.54
C PHE A 34 8.02 -1.92 -9.64
N GLU A 35 7.03 -2.40 -10.38
CA GLU A 35 6.33 -1.61 -11.40
C GLU A 35 4.83 -1.58 -11.10
N PRO A 36 4.14 -0.47 -11.41
CA PRO A 36 2.71 -0.35 -11.13
C PRO A 36 1.86 -0.91 -12.26
N SER A 37 0.65 -1.34 -11.90
CA SER A 37 -0.39 -1.75 -12.83
C SER A 37 -1.74 -1.35 -12.23
N LEU A 38 -2.81 -1.41 -13.01
CA LEU A 38 -4.16 -1.12 -12.53
C LEU A 38 -4.96 -2.41 -12.50
N ILE A 39 -5.74 -2.58 -11.43
CA ILE A 39 -6.70 -3.68 -11.31
C ILE A 39 -8.06 -3.11 -10.94
N LYS A 40 -9.12 -3.81 -11.35
CA LYS A 40 -10.48 -3.47 -10.96
C LYS A 40 -10.81 -4.13 -9.63
N ILE A 41 -11.35 -3.33 -8.70
CA ILE A 41 -11.78 -3.81 -7.39
C ILE A 41 -13.28 -4.05 -7.43
N GLU A 42 -13.69 -5.26 -7.08
CA GLU A 42 -15.11 -5.66 -7.06
C GLU A 42 -15.70 -5.67 -5.65
N ASP A 43 -14.88 -5.58 -4.61
CA ASP A 43 -15.34 -5.53 -3.23
C ASP A 43 -16.07 -4.20 -2.99
N SER A 44 -17.38 -4.27 -2.74
CA SER A 44 -18.23 -3.09 -2.63
C SER A 44 -17.88 -2.22 -1.42
N GLN A 45 -17.37 -2.80 -0.33
CA GLN A 45 -16.96 -2.02 0.84
C GLN A 45 -15.69 -1.24 0.57
N VAL A 46 -14.74 -1.83 -0.14
CA VAL A 46 -13.51 -1.14 -0.52
C VAL A 46 -13.82 -0.01 -1.49
N VAL A 47 -14.69 -0.24 -2.47
CA VAL A 47 -15.10 0.80 -3.42
C VAL A 47 -15.84 1.93 -2.68
N ALA A 48 -16.74 1.60 -1.76
CA ALA A 48 -17.47 2.60 -0.99
C ALA A 48 -16.54 3.46 -0.14
N THR A 49 -15.53 2.85 0.48
CA THR A 49 -14.57 3.56 1.34
C THR A 49 -13.63 4.46 0.54
N SER A 50 -13.06 3.93 -0.55
CA SER A 50 -12.05 4.66 -1.34
C SER A 50 -12.67 5.58 -2.39
N GLY A 51 -13.90 5.30 -2.83
CA GLY A 51 -14.55 6.02 -3.93
C GLY A 51 -14.00 5.65 -5.30
N LYS A 52 -13.20 4.57 -5.40
CA LYS A 52 -12.54 4.17 -6.64
C LYS A 52 -12.78 2.70 -6.95
N THR A 53 -13.04 2.40 -8.22
CA THR A 53 -13.18 1.02 -8.72
C THR A 53 -11.87 0.47 -9.24
N ASP A 54 -10.96 1.33 -9.70
CA ASP A 54 -9.64 0.94 -10.19
C ASP A 54 -8.58 1.32 -9.16
N HIS A 55 -7.78 0.34 -8.77
CA HIS A 55 -6.69 0.55 -7.80
C HIS A 55 -5.36 0.18 -8.43
N VAL A 56 -4.30 0.83 -7.96
CA VAL A 56 -2.94 0.49 -8.36
C VAL A 56 -2.51 -0.76 -7.61
N ILE A 57 -1.81 -1.66 -8.31
CA ILE A 57 -1.13 -2.80 -7.73
C ILE A 57 0.29 -2.81 -8.26
N VAL A 58 1.25 -3.29 -7.46
CA VAL A 58 2.65 -3.32 -7.88
C VAL A 58 3.13 -4.77 -7.98
N ARG A 59 4.04 -5.00 -8.93
CA ARG A 59 4.65 -6.30 -9.19
C ARG A 59 6.15 -6.17 -9.10
N PHE A 60 6.78 -7.13 -8.44
CA PHE A 60 8.23 -7.17 -8.36
C PHE A 60 8.82 -7.47 -9.74
N ASN A 61 9.77 -6.65 -10.20
CA ASN A 61 10.52 -6.91 -11.42
C ASN A 61 12.04 -6.95 -11.18
N GLY A 62 12.50 -6.59 -9.97
CA GLY A 62 13.90 -6.64 -9.60
C GLY A 62 14.80 -5.64 -10.31
N ARG A 63 14.23 -4.70 -11.06
CA ARG A 63 15.00 -3.72 -11.82
C ARG A 63 15.40 -2.54 -10.95
N ASN A 64 16.66 -2.14 -11.01
CA ASN A 64 17.18 -1.03 -10.20
C ASN A 64 16.58 0.32 -10.58
N ASP A 65 16.12 0.46 -11.83
CA ASP A 65 15.54 1.69 -12.34
C ASP A 65 14.01 1.77 -12.18
N SER A 66 13.38 0.71 -11.69
CA SER A 66 11.93 0.70 -11.46
C SER A 66 11.63 1.23 -10.07
N ARG A 67 10.81 2.28 -10.02
CA ARG A 67 10.41 2.94 -8.77
C ARG A 67 8.93 3.27 -8.79
N VAL A 68 8.31 3.15 -7.61
CA VAL A 68 6.92 3.53 -7.43
C VAL A 68 6.85 4.57 -6.33
N SER A 69 6.35 5.75 -6.65
CA SER A 69 6.20 6.85 -5.69
C SER A 69 5.05 6.58 -4.73
N GLY A 70 5.23 6.98 -3.49
CA GLY A 70 4.21 6.84 -2.46
C GLY A 70 4.60 7.55 -1.19
N THR A 71 4.02 7.08 -0.08
CA THR A 71 4.21 7.66 1.24
C THR A 71 4.45 6.56 2.26
N VAL A 72 5.45 6.74 3.12
CA VAL A 72 5.71 5.82 4.23
C VAL A 72 5.14 6.41 5.51
N PHE A 73 4.40 5.59 6.26
CA PHE A 73 3.73 5.97 7.50
C PHE A 73 4.20 5.09 8.64
N GLU A 74 4.33 5.69 9.83
CA GLU A 74 4.50 4.93 11.06
C GLU A 74 3.11 4.64 11.65
N ILE A 75 2.80 3.36 11.87
CA ILE A 75 1.47 2.92 12.32
C ILE A 75 1.60 1.95 13.49
N THR A 76 0.49 1.72 14.19
CA THR A 76 0.43 0.72 15.26
C THR A 76 0.20 -0.67 14.67
N GLU A 77 0.44 -1.71 15.49
CA GLU A 77 0.13 -3.09 15.10
C GLU A 77 -1.37 -3.27 14.83
N ALA A 78 -2.22 -2.62 15.61
CA ALA A 78 -3.67 -2.67 15.41
C ALA A 78 -4.06 -2.02 14.08
N GLU A 79 -3.41 -0.91 13.73
CA GLU A 79 -3.65 -0.23 12.46
C GLU A 79 -3.19 -1.09 11.28
N LEU A 80 -2.07 -1.78 11.43
CA LEU A 80 -1.59 -2.70 10.40
C LEU A 80 -2.60 -3.83 10.16
N ALA A 81 -3.19 -4.37 11.23
CA ALA A 81 -4.24 -5.39 11.12
C ALA A 81 -5.49 -4.83 10.42
N SER A 82 -5.85 -3.57 10.67
CA SER A 82 -6.95 -2.91 9.98
C SER A 82 -6.67 -2.74 8.48
N ALA A 83 -5.44 -2.40 8.13
CA ALA A 83 -5.02 -2.30 6.74
C ALA A 83 -5.09 -3.66 6.03
N ASP A 84 -4.67 -4.73 6.71
CA ASP A 84 -4.77 -6.09 6.18
C ASP A 84 -6.21 -6.46 5.84
N ARG A 85 -7.17 -6.06 6.67
CA ARG A 85 -8.59 -6.33 6.43
C ARG A 85 -9.17 -5.51 5.28
N TYR A 86 -8.63 -4.32 5.04
CA TYR A 86 -9.07 -3.47 3.94
C TYR A 86 -8.59 -4.00 2.58
N GLU A 87 -7.36 -4.49 2.52
CA GLU A 87 -6.80 -4.96 1.25
C GLU A 87 -7.47 -6.26 0.81
N VAL A 88 -7.84 -6.32 -0.46
CA VAL A 88 -8.51 -7.51 -1.01
C VAL A 88 -7.50 -8.64 -1.24
N ALA A 89 -8.02 -9.86 -1.48
CA ALA A 89 -7.19 -11.07 -1.61
C ALA A 89 -6.17 -11.01 -2.77
N ARG A 90 -6.31 -10.06 -3.70
CA ARG A 90 -5.34 -9.84 -4.79
C ARG A 90 -3.98 -9.39 -4.26
N TYR A 91 -3.95 -8.76 -3.09
CA TYR A 91 -2.73 -8.24 -2.48
C TYR A 91 -2.21 -9.18 -1.40
N LYS A 92 -0.89 -9.21 -1.24
CA LYS A 92 -0.26 -9.76 -0.04
C LYS A 92 0.73 -8.76 0.52
N ARG A 93 0.95 -8.81 1.82
CA ARG A 93 1.85 -7.88 2.51
C ARG A 93 3.24 -8.49 2.62
N VAL A 94 4.24 -7.76 2.13
CA VAL A 94 5.65 -8.15 2.21
C VAL A 94 6.47 -6.98 2.71
N THR A 95 7.70 -7.24 3.18
CA THR A 95 8.66 -6.18 3.46
C THR A 95 9.43 -5.83 2.20
N ALA A 96 9.76 -4.56 2.03
CA ALA A 96 10.54 -4.10 0.90
C ALA A 96 11.43 -2.92 1.29
N MET A 97 12.48 -2.70 0.50
CA MET A 97 13.41 -1.61 0.69
C MET A 97 12.92 -0.39 -0.08
N LEU A 98 12.97 0.77 0.58
CA LEU A 98 12.61 2.05 -0.02
C LEU A 98 13.87 2.81 -0.43
N ALA A 99 13.70 3.79 -1.30
CA ALA A 99 14.81 4.61 -1.80
C ALA A 99 15.55 5.33 -0.65
N SER A 100 14.85 5.68 0.42
CA SER A 100 15.44 6.30 1.61
C SER A 100 16.36 5.38 2.41
N GLY A 101 16.34 4.07 2.12
CA GLY A 101 17.04 3.05 2.90
C GLY A 101 16.18 2.43 4.00
N LYS A 102 14.97 2.93 4.21
CA LYS A 102 14.02 2.34 5.16
C LYS A 102 13.46 1.05 4.62
N GLN A 103 13.17 0.12 5.52
CA GLN A 103 12.44 -1.11 5.20
C GLN A 103 11.02 -0.97 5.73
N ALA A 104 10.03 -1.28 4.90
CA ALA A 104 8.62 -1.08 5.25
C ALA A 104 7.76 -2.23 4.73
N TRP A 105 6.60 -2.40 5.35
CA TRP A 105 5.56 -3.26 4.80
C TRP A 105 4.95 -2.60 3.57
N VAL A 106 4.63 -3.41 2.57
CA VAL A 106 3.95 -2.95 1.35
C VAL A 106 3.03 -4.05 0.84
N TYR A 107 1.88 -3.66 0.29
CA TYR A 107 0.93 -4.58 -0.32
C TYR A 107 1.28 -4.73 -1.80
N VAL A 108 1.50 -5.96 -2.24
CA VAL A 108 1.93 -6.27 -3.60
C VAL A 108 1.03 -7.33 -4.22
N ASP A 109 1.16 -7.54 -5.53
CA ASP A 109 0.35 -8.54 -6.25
C ASP A 109 0.64 -9.94 -5.69
N ALA A 110 -0.40 -10.55 -5.11
CA ALA A 110 -0.28 -11.87 -4.49
C ALA A 110 0.02 -12.97 -5.50
N TYR A 111 -0.34 -12.77 -6.76
CA TYR A 111 -0.17 -13.80 -7.80
C TYR A 111 1.21 -13.78 -8.44
N LEU A 112 1.87 -12.61 -8.44
CA LEU A 112 3.15 -12.40 -9.10
C LEU A 112 4.25 -11.96 -8.14
N ALA A 113 4.01 -12.03 -6.83
CA ALA A 113 5.02 -11.65 -5.83
C ALA A 113 6.07 -12.75 -5.72
N PRO A 114 7.33 -12.38 -5.49
CA PRO A 114 8.39 -13.34 -5.26
C PRO A 114 8.18 -14.13 -3.97
#